data_d16058ecf61cca7a6e805f4ef354e6e9
#
_entry.id   d16058ecf61cca7a6e805f4ef354e6e9
#
_cell.length_a   1.000
_cell.length_b   1.000
_cell.length_c   1.000
_cell.angle_alpha   90.00
_cell.angle_beta   90.00
_cell.angle_gamma   90.00
#
_symmetry.space_group_name_H-M   'P 1'
#
loop_
_entity.id
_entity.type
_entity.pdbx_description
1 polymer ?
#
loop_
_entity_poly.entity_id
_entity_poly.type
_entity_poly.pdbx_seq_one_letter_code
_entity_poly.pdbx_strand_id
1 'polypeptide(L)'
;YCIGKRIFGQMPLRCTFNPIAGRESRFPNGKVGKAEEKKRVAIIGAGPAGLEAAYIAAQRGHSVEVYEATDRLCGGQLRIASSSPCKDILQHIPDFFRVQLGRLPNVKIHLNSPVTAENAASIEADTVLVCTGAEPLVPNIPGIDGANVKKAQDVLLGKAEVKGDVVICGGGQVGVETALELIERGHKITIVEMLPDLILKEELMTRIVMMKKLAAAGVNILCSHSVT
;
A
#
# COMPACT_ATOMS: atom_id res chain seq x y z
N TYR A 1 -4.77 7.53 11.01
CA TYR A 1 -5.79 6.52 10.68
C TYR A 1 -6.56 6.03 11.91
N CYS A 2 -5.90 5.51 12.94
CA CYS A 2 -6.56 4.96 14.12
C CYS A 2 -7.30 6.02 14.95
N ILE A 3 -6.66 7.14 15.26
CA ILE A 3 -7.25 8.24 16.03
C ILE A 3 -8.34 8.96 15.21
N GLY A 4 -8.06 9.29 13.96
CA GLY A 4 -9.00 10.02 13.11
C GLY A 4 -10.31 9.27 12.89
N LYS A 5 -10.25 7.97 12.59
CA LYS A 5 -11.46 7.14 12.48
C LYS A 5 -12.21 7.02 13.80
N ARG A 6 -11.51 6.96 14.94
CA ARG A 6 -12.16 6.86 16.24
C ARG A 6 -12.84 8.17 16.64
N ILE A 7 -12.14 9.30 16.48
CA ILE A 7 -12.62 10.62 16.94
C ILE A 7 -13.67 11.18 15.98
N PHE A 8 -13.35 11.25 14.70
CA PHE A 8 -14.21 11.92 13.70
C PHE A 8 -15.21 10.98 13.05
N GLY A 9 -14.85 9.72 12.86
CA GLY A 9 -15.72 8.71 12.24
C GLY A 9 -16.58 7.90 13.21
N GLN A 10 -16.41 8.09 14.52
CA GLN A 10 -17.10 7.31 15.58
C GLN A 10 -16.99 5.78 15.38
N MET A 11 -15.94 5.35 14.66
CA MET A 11 -15.68 3.95 14.37
C MET A 11 -14.87 3.31 15.52
N PRO A 12 -14.97 2.00 15.72
CA PRO A 12 -14.07 1.30 16.65
C PRO A 12 -12.61 1.57 16.32
N LEU A 13 -11.78 1.69 17.35
CA LEU A 13 -10.32 1.83 17.18
C LEU A 13 -9.77 0.68 16.35
N ARG A 14 -8.89 0.99 15.42
CA ARG A 14 -8.15 0.01 14.61
C ARG A 14 -6.71 0.45 14.48
N CYS A 15 -5.81 -0.49 14.40
CA CYS A 15 -4.40 -0.24 14.19
C CYS A 15 -3.96 -0.76 12.82
N THR A 16 -3.10 -0.03 12.14
CA THR A 16 -2.51 -0.45 10.86
C THR A 16 -1.56 -1.65 11.04
N PHE A 17 -0.90 -1.71 12.20
CA PHE A 17 0.09 -2.74 12.52
C PHE A 17 -0.47 -3.91 13.33
N ASN A 18 -1.56 -3.69 14.08
CA ASN A 18 -2.16 -4.72 14.91
C ASN A 18 -3.63 -4.93 14.52
N PRO A 19 -3.93 -5.95 13.71
CA PRO A 19 -5.30 -6.22 13.24
C PRO A 19 -6.26 -6.67 14.34
N ILE A 20 -5.75 -7.04 15.52
CA ILE A 20 -6.55 -7.42 16.68
C ILE A 20 -7.11 -6.19 17.41
N ALA A 21 -6.41 -5.05 17.32
CA ALA A 21 -6.80 -3.83 18.03
C ALA A 21 -8.25 -3.41 17.71
N GLY A 22 -9.08 -3.27 18.76
CA GLY A 22 -10.51 -3.01 18.68
C GLY A 22 -11.34 -4.21 18.23
N ARG A 23 -10.77 -5.43 18.30
CA ARG A 23 -11.43 -6.70 18.00
C ARG A 23 -11.09 -7.78 19.04
N GLU A 24 -10.67 -7.38 20.21
CA GLU A 24 -10.14 -8.26 21.25
C GLU A 24 -11.14 -9.33 21.65
N SER A 25 -12.45 -9.04 21.58
CA SER A 25 -13.52 -10.02 21.84
C SER A 25 -13.53 -11.21 20.88
N ARG A 26 -12.99 -11.03 19.66
CA ARG A 26 -12.85 -12.10 18.66
C ARG A 26 -11.55 -12.89 18.80
N PHE A 27 -10.62 -12.39 19.59
CA PHE A 27 -9.27 -12.95 19.79
C PHE A 27 -8.97 -13.08 21.28
N PRO A 28 -9.59 -14.03 21.99
CA PRO A 28 -9.40 -14.22 23.42
C PRO A 28 -7.91 -14.33 23.76
N ASN A 29 -7.44 -13.51 24.72
CA ASN A 29 -6.03 -13.41 25.10
C ASN A 29 -5.07 -13.05 23.92
N GLY A 30 -5.56 -12.33 22.91
CA GLY A 30 -4.77 -11.97 21.74
C GLY A 30 -4.41 -13.14 20.83
N LYS A 31 -5.05 -14.31 21.00
CA LYS A 31 -4.74 -15.53 20.26
C LYS A 31 -5.79 -15.86 19.22
N VAL A 32 -5.33 -16.36 18.09
CA VAL A 32 -6.17 -16.91 17.04
C VAL A 32 -6.53 -18.36 17.40
N GLY A 33 -7.82 -18.70 17.35
CA GLY A 33 -8.30 -20.07 17.60
C GLY A 33 -7.74 -21.06 16.55
N LYS A 34 -7.43 -22.28 16.96
CA LYS A 34 -7.01 -23.34 16.05
C LYS A 34 -8.16 -23.73 15.12
N ALA A 35 -7.82 -24.13 13.89
CA ALA A 35 -8.79 -24.70 12.97
C ALA A 35 -9.12 -26.13 13.39
N GLU A 36 -10.38 -26.53 13.20
CA GLU A 36 -10.82 -27.92 13.42
C GLU A 36 -10.16 -28.85 12.40
N GLU A 37 -10.08 -28.40 11.15
CA GLU A 37 -9.45 -29.12 10.07
C GLU A 37 -8.24 -28.33 9.55
N LYS A 38 -7.08 -28.99 9.46
CA LYS A 38 -5.86 -28.39 8.89
C LYS A 38 -5.90 -28.50 7.37
N LYS A 39 -5.53 -27.43 6.68
CA LYS A 39 -5.50 -27.33 5.22
C LYS A 39 -4.13 -26.89 4.73
N ARG A 40 -3.83 -27.20 3.47
CA ARG A 40 -2.75 -26.60 2.70
C ARG A 40 -3.30 -25.29 2.11
N VAL A 41 -2.70 -24.18 2.47
CA VAL A 41 -3.13 -22.84 2.01
C VAL A 41 -2.02 -22.23 1.18
N ALA A 42 -2.30 -21.95 -0.08
CA ALA A 42 -1.42 -21.17 -0.95
C ALA A 42 -1.86 -19.71 -0.95
N ILE A 43 -0.90 -18.81 -0.82
CA ILE A 43 -1.13 -17.34 -0.84
C ILE A 43 -0.30 -16.75 -1.95
N ILE A 44 -0.96 -16.06 -2.88
CA ILE A 44 -0.33 -15.45 -4.03
C ILE A 44 -0.18 -13.95 -3.76
N GLY A 45 1.06 -13.52 -3.57
CA GLY A 45 1.45 -12.17 -3.21
C GLY A 45 1.83 -12.01 -1.74
N ALA A 46 3.07 -11.57 -1.47
CA ALA A 46 3.60 -11.27 -0.14
C ALA A 46 3.50 -9.78 0.22
N GLY A 47 2.45 -9.11 -0.20
CA GLY A 47 2.05 -7.80 0.31
C GLY A 47 1.45 -7.91 1.72
N PRO A 48 1.09 -6.77 2.37
CA PRO A 48 0.54 -6.77 3.73
C PRO A 48 -0.66 -7.70 3.91
N ALA A 49 -1.55 -7.78 2.91
CA ALA A 49 -2.73 -8.64 2.97
C ALA A 49 -2.35 -10.13 2.97
N GLY A 50 -1.42 -10.53 2.07
CA GLY A 50 -0.97 -11.92 1.98
C GLY A 50 -0.17 -12.36 3.20
N LEU A 51 0.71 -11.48 3.71
CA LEU A 51 1.51 -11.79 4.91
C LEU A 51 0.66 -11.90 6.17
N GLU A 52 -0.36 -11.05 6.34
CA GLU A 52 -1.31 -11.17 7.45
C GLU A 52 -2.15 -12.44 7.32
N ALA A 53 -2.62 -12.76 6.11
CA ALA A 53 -3.34 -14.00 5.87
C ALA A 53 -2.47 -15.23 6.20
N ALA A 54 -1.18 -15.22 5.79
CA ALA A 54 -0.22 -16.27 6.11
C ALA A 54 -0.03 -16.42 7.62
N TYR A 55 0.15 -15.29 8.31
CA TYR A 55 0.35 -15.29 9.77
C TYR A 55 -0.85 -15.86 10.51
N ILE A 56 -2.06 -15.45 10.16
CA ILE A 56 -3.29 -15.94 10.77
C ILE A 56 -3.53 -17.42 10.43
N ALA A 57 -3.39 -17.80 9.15
CA ALA A 57 -3.59 -19.19 8.72
C ALA A 57 -2.61 -20.15 9.42
N ALA A 58 -1.35 -19.76 9.52
CA ALA A 58 -0.33 -20.57 10.19
C ALA A 58 -0.58 -20.68 11.70
N GLN A 59 -0.99 -19.61 12.37
CA GLN A 59 -1.39 -19.65 13.78
C GLN A 59 -2.59 -20.57 14.01
N ARG A 60 -3.51 -20.64 13.06
CA ARG A 60 -4.64 -21.59 13.08
C ARG A 60 -4.21 -23.04 12.88
N GLY A 61 -2.99 -23.29 12.45
CA GLY A 61 -2.40 -24.63 12.28
C GLY A 61 -2.41 -25.16 10.86
N HIS A 62 -2.79 -24.35 9.86
CA HIS A 62 -2.70 -24.72 8.44
C HIS A 62 -1.24 -24.80 7.98
N SER A 63 -0.94 -25.60 6.97
CA SER A 63 0.31 -25.53 6.21
C SER A 63 0.19 -24.41 5.19
N VAL A 64 1.13 -23.46 5.19
CA VAL A 64 1.02 -22.23 4.39
C VAL A 64 2.21 -22.09 3.46
N GLU A 65 1.94 -21.86 2.19
CA GLU A 65 2.94 -21.48 1.19
C GLU A 65 2.59 -20.12 0.59
N VAL A 66 3.55 -19.20 0.63
CA VAL A 66 3.39 -17.84 0.08
C VAL A 66 4.26 -17.71 -1.16
N TYR A 67 3.68 -17.30 -2.28
CA TYR A 67 4.35 -17.09 -3.55
C TYR A 67 4.42 -15.58 -3.84
N GLU A 68 5.63 -15.05 -3.99
CA GLU A 68 5.88 -13.65 -4.26
C GLU A 68 6.68 -13.50 -5.55
N ALA A 69 6.20 -12.64 -6.44
CA ALA A 69 6.83 -12.42 -7.74
C ALA A 69 8.18 -11.71 -7.64
N THR A 70 8.38 -10.90 -6.61
CA THR A 70 9.60 -10.11 -6.42
C THR A 70 10.60 -10.78 -5.47
N ASP A 71 11.77 -10.20 -5.34
CA ASP A 71 12.86 -10.65 -4.47
C ASP A 71 12.66 -10.33 -2.97
N ARG A 72 11.51 -9.74 -2.59
CA ARG A 72 11.29 -9.24 -1.23
C ARG A 72 9.84 -9.23 -0.78
N LEU A 73 9.63 -9.24 0.53
CA LEU A 73 8.33 -9.02 1.15
C LEU A 73 7.89 -7.56 0.96
N CYS A 74 6.60 -7.36 0.73
CA CYS A 74 6.00 -6.03 0.56
C CYS A 74 6.64 -5.18 -0.55
N GLY A 75 7.09 -5.83 -1.63
CA GLY A 75 7.77 -5.16 -2.76
C GLY A 75 6.88 -4.23 -3.60
N GLY A 76 5.54 -4.35 -3.45
CA GLY A 76 4.54 -3.57 -4.20
C GLY A 76 4.14 -2.23 -3.56
N GLN A 77 2.85 -2.00 -3.42
CA GLN A 77 2.26 -0.72 -3.00
C GLN A 77 2.75 -0.21 -1.64
N LEU A 78 3.04 -1.10 -0.69
CA LEU A 78 3.57 -0.69 0.61
C LEU A 78 4.94 -0.02 0.49
N ARG A 79 5.81 -0.55 -0.38
CA ARG A 79 7.13 0.04 -0.65
C ARG A 79 7.01 1.44 -1.23
N ILE A 80 6.07 1.64 -2.18
CA ILE A 80 5.80 2.95 -2.77
C ILE A 80 5.29 3.91 -1.70
N ALA A 81 4.32 3.49 -0.89
CA ALA A 81 3.76 4.32 0.17
C ALA A 81 4.81 4.70 1.24
N SER A 82 5.73 3.79 1.56
CA SER A 82 6.78 4.04 2.56
C SER A 82 7.92 4.93 2.08
N SER A 83 8.02 5.20 0.77
CA SER A 83 8.98 6.17 0.22
C SER A 83 8.46 7.61 0.27
N SER A 84 7.18 7.81 0.60
CA SER A 84 6.61 9.15 0.77
C SER A 84 7.02 9.78 2.11
N PRO A 85 7.22 11.11 2.18
CA PRO A 85 7.57 11.80 3.41
C PRO A 85 6.61 11.52 4.56
N CYS A 86 7.15 11.30 5.75
CA CYS A 86 6.40 10.99 6.98
C CYS A 86 5.72 9.60 7.02
N LYS A 87 6.06 8.68 6.10
CA LYS A 87 5.54 7.31 6.05
C LYS A 87 6.61 6.23 6.15
N ASP A 88 7.85 6.60 6.42
CA ASP A 88 9.00 5.72 6.63
C ASP A 88 8.72 4.63 7.67
N ILE A 89 7.92 4.93 8.69
CA ILE A 89 7.46 3.95 9.69
C ILE A 89 6.84 2.67 9.06
N LEU A 90 6.25 2.76 7.87
CA LEU A 90 5.66 1.62 7.18
C LEU A 90 6.70 0.58 6.74
N GLN A 91 7.99 0.95 6.67
CA GLN A 91 9.08 0.03 6.36
C GLN A 91 9.29 -1.06 7.42
N HIS A 92 8.78 -0.85 8.64
CA HIS A 92 8.82 -1.86 9.69
C HIS A 92 7.81 -3.01 9.51
N ILE A 93 6.81 -2.85 8.61
CA ILE A 93 5.81 -3.90 8.37
C ILE A 93 6.45 -5.19 7.80
N PRO A 94 7.27 -5.15 6.74
CA PRO A 94 7.94 -6.35 6.25
C PRO A 94 8.86 -6.99 7.27
N ASP A 95 9.54 -6.22 8.11
CA ASP A 95 10.41 -6.76 9.17
C ASP A 95 9.61 -7.49 10.26
N PHE A 96 8.47 -6.93 10.66
CA PHE A 96 7.55 -7.60 11.57
C PHE A 96 7.15 -8.98 11.03
N PHE A 97 6.68 -9.04 9.79
CA PHE A 97 6.26 -10.31 9.20
C PHE A 97 7.42 -11.28 8.98
N ARG A 98 8.59 -10.81 8.59
CA ARG A 98 9.79 -11.65 8.47
C ARG A 98 10.10 -12.38 9.78
N VAL A 99 10.08 -11.65 10.90
CA VAL A 99 10.33 -12.21 12.23
C VAL A 99 9.20 -13.14 12.67
N GLN A 100 7.95 -12.73 12.51
CA GLN A 100 6.81 -13.52 13.00
C GLN A 100 6.61 -14.82 12.19
N LEU A 101 6.67 -14.74 10.87
CA LEU A 101 6.51 -15.91 10.00
C LEU A 101 7.72 -16.85 10.09
N GLY A 102 8.93 -16.32 10.27
CA GLY A 102 10.13 -17.10 10.47
C GLY A 102 10.13 -17.97 11.74
N ARG A 103 9.25 -17.65 12.71
CA ARG A 103 9.03 -18.46 13.93
C ARG A 103 8.01 -19.59 13.75
N LEU A 104 7.33 -19.63 12.62
CA LEU A 104 6.25 -20.59 12.34
C LEU A 104 6.76 -21.68 11.37
N PRO A 105 7.01 -22.91 11.86
CA PRO A 105 7.60 -23.96 11.03
C PRO A 105 6.68 -24.49 9.92
N ASN A 106 5.41 -24.12 9.98
CA ASN A 106 4.38 -24.48 9.00
C ASN A 106 4.17 -23.40 7.93
N VAL A 107 5.12 -22.45 7.77
CA VAL A 107 5.12 -21.44 6.71
C VAL A 107 6.35 -21.58 5.83
N LYS A 108 6.12 -21.55 4.52
CA LYS A 108 7.17 -21.43 3.51
C LYS A 108 6.91 -20.18 2.65
N ILE A 109 7.95 -19.44 2.34
CA ILE A 109 7.87 -18.25 1.48
C ILE A 109 8.79 -18.46 0.28
N HIS A 110 8.21 -18.36 -0.91
CA HIS A 110 8.88 -18.49 -2.19
C HIS A 110 8.96 -17.08 -2.83
N LEU A 111 10.14 -16.47 -2.77
CA LEU A 111 10.45 -15.23 -3.48
C LEU A 111 10.84 -15.53 -4.92
N ASN A 112 10.78 -14.52 -5.80
CA ASN A 112 11.04 -14.66 -7.24
C ASN A 112 10.21 -15.80 -7.88
N SER A 113 8.99 -15.98 -7.39
CA SER A 113 8.10 -17.08 -7.78
C SER A 113 6.76 -16.52 -8.26
N PRO A 114 6.72 -15.89 -9.44
CA PRO A 114 5.49 -15.33 -9.99
C PRO A 114 4.47 -16.43 -10.31
N VAL A 115 3.26 -16.25 -9.85
CA VAL A 115 2.13 -17.13 -10.20
C VAL A 115 1.34 -16.47 -11.33
N THR A 116 1.21 -17.19 -12.44
CA THR A 116 0.48 -16.78 -13.64
C THR A 116 -0.68 -17.74 -13.91
N ALA A 117 -1.53 -17.43 -14.88
CA ALA A 117 -2.62 -18.33 -15.28
C ALA A 117 -2.11 -19.70 -15.74
N GLU A 118 -0.91 -19.75 -16.36
CA GLU A 118 -0.32 -20.94 -16.91
C GLU A 118 0.21 -21.90 -15.83
N ASN A 119 0.75 -21.36 -14.72
CA ASN A 119 1.35 -22.17 -13.66
C ASN A 119 0.47 -22.31 -12.40
N ALA A 120 -0.63 -21.57 -12.31
CA ALA A 120 -1.51 -21.60 -11.15
C ALA A 120 -2.08 -23.00 -10.87
N ALA A 121 -2.36 -23.79 -11.93
CA ALA A 121 -2.89 -25.14 -11.81
C ALA A 121 -1.89 -26.14 -11.19
N SER A 122 -0.59 -25.85 -11.18
CA SER A 122 0.44 -26.68 -10.56
C SER A 122 0.57 -26.49 -9.04
N ILE A 123 -0.14 -25.51 -8.46
CA ILE A 123 -0.10 -25.23 -7.03
C ILE A 123 -1.02 -26.22 -6.31
N GLU A 124 -0.39 -27.12 -5.56
CA GLU A 124 -1.11 -28.11 -4.76
C GLU A 124 -1.59 -27.50 -3.43
N ALA A 125 -2.82 -27.02 -3.38
CA ALA A 125 -3.42 -26.43 -2.19
C ALA A 125 -4.91 -26.76 -2.08
N ASP A 126 -5.40 -26.86 -0.85
CA ASP A 126 -6.82 -27.04 -0.55
C ASP A 126 -7.58 -25.69 -0.63
N THR A 127 -6.84 -24.58 -0.48
CA THR A 127 -7.36 -23.22 -0.56
C THR A 127 -6.29 -22.30 -1.13
N VAL A 128 -6.68 -21.46 -2.08
CA VAL A 128 -5.81 -20.42 -2.67
C VAL A 128 -6.36 -19.04 -2.30
N LEU A 129 -5.49 -18.18 -1.76
CA LEU A 129 -5.80 -16.77 -1.47
C LEU A 129 -5.02 -15.88 -2.44
N VAL A 130 -5.74 -15.11 -3.25
CA VAL A 130 -5.13 -14.17 -4.20
C VAL A 130 -4.98 -12.80 -3.53
N CYS A 131 -3.73 -12.40 -3.32
CA CYS A 131 -3.33 -11.17 -2.62
C CYS A 131 -2.33 -10.35 -3.46
N THR A 132 -2.48 -10.35 -4.77
CA THR A 132 -1.52 -9.77 -5.74
C THR A 132 -1.50 -8.24 -5.76
N GLY A 133 -2.42 -7.58 -5.03
CA GLY A 133 -2.48 -6.11 -4.96
C GLY A 133 -3.16 -5.49 -6.17
N ALA A 134 -2.72 -4.29 -6.55
CA ALA A 134 -3.29 -3.52 -7.64
C ALA A 134 -2.20 -2.78 -8.41
N GLU A 135 -2.43 -2.60 -9.70
CA GLU A 135 -1.63 -1.76 -10.57
C GLU A 135 -2.24 -0.35 -10.67
N PRO A 136 -1.42 0.71 -10.83
CA PRO A 136 -1.93 2.05 -11.06
C PRO A 136 -2.73 2.13 -12.36
N LEU A 137 -3.88 2.76 -12.30
CA LEU A 137 -4.63 3.11 -13.49
C LEU A 137 -3.89 4.22 -14.25
N VAL A 138 -3.60 3.99 -15.52
CA VAL A 138 -3.11 5.01 -16.45
C VAL A 138 -4.30 5.47 -17.28
N PRO A 139 -4.75 6.74 -17.12
CA PRO A 139 -5.89 7.24 -17.88
C PRO A 139 -5.55 7.39 -19.38
N ASN A 140 -6.55 7.26 -20.23
CA ASN A 140 -6.38 7.50 -21.65
C ASN A 140 -6.47 9.01 -21.95
N ILE A 141 -5.33 9.69 -21.85
CA ILE A 141 -5.20 11.13 -22.11
C ILE A 141 -4.22 11.31 -23.27
N PRO A 142 -4.49 12.18 -24.26
CA PRO A 142 -3.54 12.48 -25.33
C PRO A 142 -2.18 12.88 -24.76
N GLY A 143 -1.10 12.28 -25.29
CA GLY A 143 0.25 12.56 -24.85
C GLY A 143 0.71 11.83 -23.58
N ILE A 144 -0.10 10.93 -23.00
CA ILE A 144 0.24 10.19 -21.76
C ILE A 144 1.53 9.35 -21.91
N ASP A 145 1.86 8.91 -23.13
CA ASP A 145 3.06 8.15 -23.44
C ASP A 145 4.28 9.05 -23.78
N GLY A 146 4.16 10.36 -23.62
CA GLY A 146 5.23 11.32 -23.88
C GLY A 146 6.46 11.06 -23.00
N ALA A 147 7.64 11.27 -23.55
CA ALA A 147 8.91 11.03 -22.83
C ALA A 147 9.06 11.87 -21.54
N ASN A 148 8.36 13.00 -21.46
CA ASN A 148 8.26 13.88 -20.29
C ASN A 148 7.24 13.42 -19.24
N VAL A 149 6.39 12.43 -19.55
CA VAL A 149 5.39 11.90 -18.62
C VAL A 149 6.00 10.75 -17.82
N LYS A 150 5.82 10.80 -16.50
CA LYS A 150 6.34 9.80 -15.58
C LYS A 150 5.23 9.32 -14.64
N LYS A 151 5.22 8.04 -14.34
CA LYS A 151 4.32 7.50 -13.31
C LYS A 151 4.80 7.93 -11.92
N ALA A 152 3.91 8.42 -11.09
CA ALA A 152 4.23 8.85 -9.72
C ALA A 152 4.98 7.78 -8.92
N GLN A 153 4.60 6.53 -9.04
CA GLN A 153 5.27 5.39 -8.38
C GLN A 153 6.74 5.24 -8.80
N ASP A 154 7.07 5.46 -10.08
CA ASP A 154 8.45 5.33 -10.56
C ASP A 154 9.31 6.50 -10.07
N VAL A 155 8.72 7.69 -9.93
CA VAL A 155 9.37 8.86 -9.33
C VAL A 155 9.61 8.63 -7.83
N LEU A 156 8.62 8.16 -7.09
CA LEU A 156 8.72 7.87 -5.66
C LEU A 156 9.75 6.75 -5.36
N LEU A 157 9.85 5.76 -6.24
CA LEU A 157 10.84 4.67 -6.11
C LEU A 157 12.23 5.04 -6.64
N GLY A 158 12.42 6.26 -7.16
CA GLY A 158 13.69 6.68 -7.76
C GLY A 158 14.02 6.00 -9.10
N LYS A 159 13.05 5.35 -9.75
CA LYS A 159 13.21 4.70 -11.06
C LYS A 159 13.10 5.68 -12.22
N ALA A 160 12.43 6.81 -12.00
CA ALA A 160 12.30 7.89 -12.96
C ALA A 160 12.73 9.20 -12.33
N GLU A 161 13.57 9.94 -13.06
CA GLU A 161 13.99 11.29 -12.68
C GLU A 161 13.06 12.32 -13.33
N VAL A 162 12.76 13.39 -12.60
CA VAL A 162 12.05 14.57 -13.09
C VAL A 162 12.97 15.78 -13.04
N LYS A 163 12.77 16.74 -13.94
CA LYS A 163 13.60 17.94 -14.05
C LYS A 163 12.72 19.19 -14.22
N GLY A 164 13.18 20.30 -13.65
CA GLY A 164 12.49 21.59 -13.76
C GLY A 164 11.16 21.63 -13.03
N ASP A 165 10.22 22.39 -13.57
CA ASP A 165 8.88 22.56 -13.04
C ASP A 165 8.04 21.31 -13.36
N VAL A 166 7.25 20.85 -12.41
CA VAL A 166 6.49 19.59 -12.52
C VAL A 166 4.99 19.85 -12.42
N VAL A 167 4.25 19.26 -13.35
CA VAL A 167 2.79 19.20 -13.30
C VAL A 167 2.36 17.81 -12.85
N ILE A 168 1.56 17.74 -11.80
CA ILE A 168 0.99 16.50 -11.29
C ILE A 168 -0.47 16.40 -11.72
N CYS A 169 -0.79 15.39 -12.51
CA CYS A 169 -2.15 15.10 -12.95
C CYS A 169 -2.87 14.22 -11.95
N GLY A 170 -3.76 14.81 -11.16
CA GLY A 170 -4.53 14.18 -10.10
C GLY A 170 -4.08 14.61 -8.70
N GLY A 171 -5.02 15.19 -7.96
CA GLY A 171 -4.83 15.67 -6.59
C GLY A 171 -5.33 14.71 -5.50
N GLY A 172 -5.40 13.42 -5.81
CA GLY A 172 -5.63 12.38 -4.82
C GLY A 172 -4.41 12.17 -3.92
N GLN A 173 -4.49 11.20 -3.00
CA GLN A 173 -3.43 10.95 -2.01
C GLN A 173 -2.06 10.74 -2.65
N VAL A 174 -1.98 9.91 -3.71
CA VAL A 174 -0.70 9.64 -4.40
C VAL A 174 -0.12 10.90 -5.02
N GLY A 175 -0.96 11.73 -5.68
CA GLY A 175 -0.51 12.98 -6.29
C GLY A 175 0.02 13.98 -5.26
N VAL A 176 -0.70 14.17 -4.16
CA VAL A 176 -0.29 15.07 -3.08
C VAL A 176 0.99 14.58 -2.39
N GLU A 177 1.13 13.29 -2.13
CA GLU A 177 2.34 12.72 -1.56
C GLU A 177 3.54 12.86 -2.50
N THR A 178 3.33 12.63 -3.81
CA THR A 178 4.36 12.87 -4.82
C THR A 178 4.76 14.35 -4.89
N ALA A 179 3.79 15.26 -4.79
CA ALA A 179 4.06 16.69 -4.72
C ALA A 179 4.97 17.04 -3.53
N LEU A 180 4.62 16.55 -2.34
CA LEU A 180 5.40 16.81 -1.13
C LEU A 180 6.84 16.27 -1.23
N GLU A 181 7.02 15.09 -1.79
CA GLU A 181 8.34 14.52 -2.05
C GLU A 181 9.15 15.36 -3.03
N LEU A 182 8.54 15.81 -4.13
CA LEU A 182 9.22 16.60 -5.14
C LEU A 182 9.54 18.02 -4.66
N ILE A 183 8.72 18.59 -3.77
CA ILE A 183 9.00 19.87 -3.11
C ILE A 183 10.26 19.76 -2.24
N GLU A 184 10.42 18.67 -1.48
CA GLU A 184 11.62 18.43 -0.69
C GLU A 184 12.89 18.27 -1.56
N ARG A 185 12.71 17.85 -2.81
CA ARG A 185 13.78 17.80 -3.83
C ARG A 185 14.01 19.12 -4.56
N GLY A 186 13.26 20.18 -4.23
CA GLY A 186 13.45 21.52 -4.77
C GLY A 186 12.70 21.84 -6.07
N HIS A 187 11.73 21.02 -6.47
CA HIS A 187 10.91 21.28 -7.66
C HIS A 187 9.76 22.25 -7.38
N LYS A 188 9.41 23.07 -8.38
CA LYS A 188 8.15 23.83 -8.38
C LYS A 188 7.03 22.93 -8.89
N ILE A 189 5.92 22.94 -8.18
CA ILE A 189 4.82 22.00 -8.42
C ILE A 189 3.53 22.75 -8.80
N THR A 190 2.88 22.23 -9.83
CA THR A 190 1.47 22.52 -10.13
C THR A 190 0.68 21.22 -10.03
N ILE A 191 -0.43 21.22 -9.28
CA ILE A 191 -1.36 20.10 -9.22
C ILE A 191 -2.61 20.44 -10.01
N VAL A 192 -3.00 19.57 -10.95
CA VAL A 192 -4.26 19.69 -11.70
C VAL A 192 -5.20 18.57 -11.23
N GLU A 193 -6.39 18.95 -10.74
CA GLU A 193 -7.38 18.03 -10.20
C GLU A 193 -8.77 18.32 -10.78
N MET A 194 -9.44 17.30 -11.29
CA MET A 194 -10.77 17.44 -11.87
C MET A 194 -11.88 17.66 -10.83
N LEU A 195 -11.67 17.23 -9.60
CA LEU A 195 -12.58 17.47 -8.50
C LEU A 195 -12.43 18.90 -7.94
N PRO A 196 -13.42 19.39 -7.17
CA PRO A 196 -13.40 20.76 -6.64
C PRO A 196 -12.33 20.98 -5.57
N ASP A 197 -11.69 19.93 -5.05
CA ASP A 197 -10.66 20.05 -4.02
C ASP A 197 -9.75 18.81 -3.99
N LEU A 198 -8.60 18.90 -3.31
CA LEU A 198 -7.61 17.83 -3.20
C LEU A 198 -7.97 16.86 -2.07
N ILE A 199 -7.55 15.61 -2.25
CA ILE A 199 -7.60 14.54 -1.22
C ILE A 199 -8.92 14.48 -0.44
N LEU A 200 -10.05 14.63 -1.12
CA LEU A 200 -11.40 14.68 -0.52
C LEU A 200 -11.78 13.43 0.28
N LYS A 201 -11.15 12.28 -0.02
CA LYS A 201 -11.43 11.00 0.65
C LYS A 201 -10.48 10.71 1.82
N GLU A 202 -9.52 11.62 2.09
CA GLU A 202 -8.54 11.42 3.15
C GLU A 202 -9.16 11.78 4.53
N GLU A 203 -8.57 11.24 5.57
CA GLU A 203 -8.92 11.55 6.94
C GLU A 203 -8.62 13.03 7.23
N LEU A 204 -9.54 13.71 7.93
CA LEU A 204 -9.56 15.17 8.09
C LEU A 204 -8.23 15.74 8.61
N MET A 205 -7.64 15.15 9.64
CA MET A 205 -6.39 15.68 10.22
C MET A 205 -5.20 15.51 9.27
N THR A 206 -5.12 14.36 8.61
CA THR A 206 -4.11 14.10 7.58
C THR A 206 -4.25 15.10 6.44
N ARG A 207 -5.49 15.33 5.98
CA ARG A 207 -5.77 16.31 4.93
C ARG A 207 -5.35 17.72 5.32
N ILE A 208 -5.71 18.17 6.54
CA ILE A 208 -5.32 19.51 7.04
C ILE A 208 -3.80 19.68 7.02
N VAL A 209 -3.06 18.67 7.50
CA VAL A 209 -1.60 18.74 7.54
C VAL A 209 -1.00 18.80 6.13
N MET A 210 -1.46 17.94 5.22
CA MET A 210 -0.98 17.93 3.83
C MET A 210 -1.27 19.26 3.12
N MET A 211 -2.50 19.78 3.23
CA MET A 211 -2.88 21.06 2.63
C MET A 211 -2.06 22.23 3.16
N LYS A 212 -1.77 22.25 4.47
CA LYS A 212 -0.88 23.27 5.05
C LYS A 212 0.54 23.19 4.48
N LYS A 213 1.09 21.98 4.29
CA LYS A 213 2.41 21.82 3.69
C LYS A 213 2.45 22.28 2.24
N LEU A 214 1.45 21.95 1.43
CA LEU A 214 1.34 22.42 0.05
C LEU A 214 1.25 23.95 -0.03
N ALA A 215 0.42 24.56 0.81
CA ALA A 215 0.27 26.02 0.88
C ALA A 215 1.58 26.71 1.31
N ALA A 216 2.27 26.20 2.31
CA ALA A 216 3.54 26.73 2.78
C ALA A 216 4.65 26.65 1.71
N ALA A 217 4.60 25.64 0.83
CA ALA A 217 5.52 25.49 -0.29
C ALA A 217 5.14 26.29 -1.55
N GLY A 218 4.02 27.02 -1.52
CA GLY A 218 3.56 27.83 -2.65
C GLY A 218 3.15 27.00 -3.87
N VAL A 219 2.59 25.80 -3.66
CA VAL A 219 2.13 24.94 -4.74
C VAL A 219 0.98 25.59 -5.49
N ASN A 220 1.06 25.63 -6.82
CA ASN A 220 -0.05 26.05 -7.66
C ASN A 220 -1.08 24.92 -7.76
N ILE A 221 -2.33 25.20 -7.37
CA ILE A 221 -3.40 24.18 -7.33
C ILE A 221 -4.53 24.62 -8.27
N LEU A 222 -4.82 23.79 -9.26
CA LEU A 222 -5.86 23.98 -10.26
C LEU A 222 -6.92 22.88 -10.06
N CYS A 223 -7.89 23.14 -9.17
CA CYS A 223 -9.06 22.27 -8.99
C CYS A 223 -10.14 22.57 -10.03
N SER A 224 -11.06 21.61 -10.25
CA SER A 224 -12.09 21.66 -11.29
C SER A 224 -11.51 21.85 -12.71
N HIS A 225 -10.30 21.34 -12.94
CA HIS A 225 -9.61 21.33 -14.23
C HIS A 225 -9.27 19.89 -14.65
N SER A 226 -9.55 19.57 -15.89
CA SER A 226 -9.17 18.29 -16.50
C SER A 226 -7.96 18.46 -17.42
N VAL A 227 -7.08 17.48 -17.43
CA VAL A 227 -6.00 17.38 -18.42
C VAL A 227 -6.58 16.74 -19.68
N THR A 228 -6.41 17.38 -20.82
CA THR A 228 -6.91 16.94 -22.14
C THR A 228 -5.79 16.86 -23.14
#